data_b5f235ed12e607377cdddf8cd3b1ad00
#
_entry.id   b5f235ed12e607377cdddf8cd3b1ad00
#
_cell.length_a   1.000
_cell.length_b   1.000
_cell.length_c   1.000
_cell.angle_alpha   90.00
_cell.angle_beta   90.00
_cell.angle_gamma   90.00
#
_symmetry.space_group_name_H-M   'P 1'
#
loop_
_entity.id
_entity.type
_entity.pdbx_description
1 polymer ?
#
loop_
_entity_poly.entity_id
_entity_poly.type
_entity_poly.pdbx_seq_one_letter_code
_entity_poly.pdbx_strand_id
1 'polypeptide(L)'
;MANGSNDKISVIIPTYNRAHTLTKAIRSIQDQTHPVDEIIIVDDASSDNTEQIVGMIDDDRLLYFRLEKNRGAGGARNYGVSQAKNGIIAFLDSDDVWHPDKLEKQITHMMSHLEYNLVYSAYVRHYPSSDLIVPNMTGDNLPEGYILSDLLFENTVSTQTILMTKSLFEEAGGFDEALRSLEDWDLAIRCAKLGPLGFVPEVLVDADYLDDALTSNMDEYFKSRCVMMKKYRQEYLDTETFNKTAGSILALAQEFNMLETVQKMLLQSISE
;
A
#
# COMPACT_ATOMS: atom_id res chain seq x y z
N MET A 1 24.93 23.34 4.99
CA MET A 1 24.83 22.58 6.26
C MET A 1 23.47 21.90 6.21
N ALA A 2 23.44 20.61 5.95
CA ALA A 2 22.21 19.84 5.87
C ALA A 2 21.52 19.85 7.23
N ASN A 3 20.25 20.28 7.28
CA ASN A 3 19.40 20.13 8.43
C ASN A 3 19.14 18.63 8.65
N GLY A 4 19.81 18.03 9.63
CA GLY A 4 19.79 16.60 9.92
C GLY A 4 18.50 16.09 10.60
N SER A 5 17.33 16.48 10.13
CA SER A 5 16.05 16.03 10.68
C SER A 5 14.96 15.69 9.65
N ASN A 6 15.22 15.84 8.34
CA ASN A 6 14.18 15.74 7.33
C ASN A 6 14.19 14.42 6.52
N ASP A 7 15.15 13.55 6.76
CA ASP A 7 15.37 12.27 6.06
C ASP A 7 15.20 11.01 6.93
N LYS A 8 14.79 11.21 8.20
CA LYS A 8 14.54 10.10 9.12
C LYS A 8 13.25 9.36 8.79
N ILE A 9 13.36 8.02 8.72
CA ILE A 9 12.31 7.14 8.25
C ILE A 9 11.81 6.23 9.38
N SER A 10 10.48 6.17 9.55
CA SER A 10 9.80 5.13 10.32
C SER A 10 9.15 4.13 9.37
N VAL A 11 9.49 2.85 9.50
CA VAL A 11 8.88 1.77 8.71
C VAL A 11 7.81 1.07 9.53
N ILE A 12 6.60 0.94 8.98
CA ILE A 12 5.45 0.31 9.63
C ILE A 12 5.18 -1.06 9.01
N ILE A 13 5.13 -2.11 9.84
CA ILE A 13 4.82 -3.48 9.46
C ILE A 13 3.55 -3.93 10.20
N PRO A 14 2.38 -4.00 9.54
CA PRO A 14 1.24 -4.69 10.10
C PRO A 14 1.48 -6.20 10.05
N THR A 15 1.11 -6.94 11.08
CA THR A 15 1.23 -8.40 11.09
C THR A 15 0.02 -9.05 11.75
N TYR A 16 -0.44 -10.17 11.17
CA TYR A 16 -1.49 -11.00 11.75
C TYR A 16 -1.28 -12.47 11.36
N ASN A 17 -0.87 -13.31 12.33
CA ASN A 17 -0.57 -14.73 12.11
C ASN A 17 0.47 -14.96 11.00
N ARG A 18 1.56 -14.19 10.99
CA ARG A 18 2.63 -14.24 9.97
C ARG A 18 4.03 -14.48 10.58
N ALA A 19 4.09 -15.19 11.72
CA ALA A 19 5.36 -15.53 12.37
C ALA A 19 6.40 -16.18 11.42
N HIS A 20 5.94 -16.93 10.41
CA HIS A 20 6.79 -17.65 9.46
C HIS A 20 7.45 -16.77 8.39
N THR A 21 6.88 -15.61 8.07
CA THR A 21 7.40 -14.66 7.04
C THR A 21 8.03 -13.42 7.65
N LEU A 22 7.53 -12.95 8.79
CA LEU A 22 7.86 -11.68 9.41
C LEU A 22 9.37 -11.45 9.60
N THR A 23 10.14 -12.49 9.94
CA THR A 23 11.60 -12.35 10.11
C THR A 23 12.29 -11.96 8.79
N LYS A 24 11.83 -12.49 7.64
CA LYS A 24 12.38 -12.15 6.33
C LYS A 24 12.07 -10.70 5.98
N ALA A 25 10.85 -10.24 6.25
CA ALA A 25 10.43 -8.86 6.05
C ALA A 25 11.29 -7.90 6.91
N ILE A 26 11.46 -8.16 8.20
CA ILE A 26 12.27 -7.31 9.10
C ILE A 26 13.73 -7.25 8.63
N ARG A 27 14.33 -8.38 8.23
CA ARG A 27 15.70 -8.40 7.72
C ARG A 27 15.87 -7.52 6.48
N SER A 28 14.91 -7.51 5.57
CA SER A 28 14.98 -6.68 4.37
C SER A 28 14.99 -5.18 4.68
N ILE A 29 14.43 -4.77 5.84
CA ILE A 29 14.53 -3.39 6.35
C ILE A 29 15.91 -3.16 6.98
N GLN A 30 16.43 -4.11 7.76
CA GLN A 30 17.73 -4.01 8.40
C GLN A 30 18.87 -3.90 7.38
N ASP A 31 18.72 -4.54 6.21
CA ASP A 31 19.69 -4.60 5.13
C ASP A 31 19.61 -3.41 4.15
N GLN A 32 18.77 -2.39 4.44
CA GLN A 32 18.66 -1.20 3.59
C GLN A 32 19.94 -0.36 3.57
N THR A 33 20.35 0.11 2.39
CA THR A 33 21.52 1.00 2.22
C THR A 33 21.28 2.38 2.82
N HIS A 34 20.04 2.89 2.76
CA HIS A 34 19.63 4.06 3.54
C HIS A 34 19.15 3.61 4.91
N PRO A 35 19.73 4.14 6.02
CA PRO A 35 19.40 3.67 7.37
C PRO A 35 17.95 4.00 7.75
N VAL A 36 17.29 3.03 8.41
CA VAL A 36 15.97 3.20 9.01
C VAL A 36 16.14 3.60 10.49
N ASP A 37 15.39 4.60 10.95
CA ASP A 37 15.47 5.11 12.32
C ASP A 37 14.49 4.41 13.28
N GLU A 38 13.34 3.93 12.78
CA GLU A 38 12.34 3.17 13.53
C GLU A 38 11.73 2.05 12.70
N ILE A 39 11.57 0.87 13.30
CA ILE A 39 10.84 -0.28 12.76
C ILE A 39 9.66 -0.54 13.69
N ILE A 40 8.44 -0.25 13.24
CA ILE A 40 7.23 -0.32 14.06
C ILE A 40 6.41 -1.53 13.59
N ILE A 41 6.41 -2.59 14.39
CA ILE A 41 5.60 -3.78 14.16
C ILE A 41 4.31 -3.63 14.92
N VAL A 42 3.18 -3.72 14.18
CA VAL A 42 1.84 -3.70 14.76
C VAL A 42 1.20 -5.06 14.57
N ASP A 43 1.14 -5.82 15.64
CA ASP A 43 0.47 -7.13 15.70
C ASP A 43 -1.03 -6.94 15.91
N ASP A 44 -1.79 -7.26 14.89
CA ASP A 44 -3.24 -7.11 14.85
C ASP A 44 -3.98 -8.26 15.56
N ALA A 45 -3.58 -8.56 16.79
CA ALA A 45 -4.08 -9.62 17.67
C ALA A 45 -3.80 -11.05 17.15
N SER A 46 -2.57 -11.34 16.76
CA SER A 46 -2.14 -12.69 16.34
C SER A 46 -2.36 -13.73 17.42
N SER A 47 -2.66 -14.97 17.00
CA SER A 47 -2.80 -16.14 17.88
C SER A 47 -1.66 -17.15 17.76
N ASP A 48 -0.74 -16.93 16.79
CA ASP A 48 0.47 -17.72 16.58
C ASP A 48 1.64 -17.23 17.45
N ASN A 49 2.86 -17.66 17.16
CA ASN A 49 4.06 -17.27 17.88
C ASN A 49 4.72 -15.96 17.40
N THR A 50 3.97 -15.05 16.77
CA THR A 50 4.47 -13.75 16.24
C THR A 50 5.23 -12.96 17.33
N GLU A 51 4.64 -12.77 18.52
CA GLU A 51 5.27 -12.03 19.62
C GLU A 51 6.62 -12.64 20.05
N GLN A 52 6.69 -13.97 20.09
CA GLN A 52 7.92 -14.69 20.46
C GLN A 52 9.02 -14.47 19.41
N ILE A 53 8.66 -14.53 18.11
CA ILE A 53 9.61 -14.30 17.00
C ILE A 53 10.16 -12.88 17.04
N VAL A 54 9.29 -11.88 17.25
CA VAL A 54 9.74 -10.48 17.37
C VAL A 54 10.66 -10.28 18.58
N GLY A 55 10.33 -10.89 19.72
CA GLY A 55 11.15 -10.81 20.94
C GLY A 55 12.54 -11.45 20.84
N MET A 56 12.82 -12.24 19.79
CA MET A 56 14.15 -12.82 19.53
C MET A 56 15.02 -11.91 18.63
N ILE A 57 14.49 -10.82 18.11
CA ILE A 57 15.22 -9.92 17.21
C ILE A 57 15.91 -8.84 18.05
N ASP A 58 17.23 -8.83 18.02
CA ASP A 58 18.07 -7.85 18.71
C ASP A 58 18.30 -6.63 17.80
N ASP A 59 17.40 -5.63 17.90
CA ASP A 59 17.49 -4.36 17.17
C ASP A 59 16.82 -3.25 17.98
N ASP A 60 17.61 -2.29 18.48
CA ASP A 60 17.15 -1.18 19.32
C ASP A 60 16.14 -0.24 18.60
N ARG A 61 16.07 -0.29 17.26
CA ARG A 61 15.13 0.49 16.44
C ARG A 61 13.73 -0.12 16.39
N LEU A 62 13.59 -1.39 16.82
CA LEU A 62 12.37 -2.17 16.69
C LEU A 62 11.43 -1.88 17.85
N LEU A 63 10.22 -1.46 17.52
CA LEU A 63 9.11 -1.23 18.44
C LEU A 63 7.98 -2.20 18.11
N TYR A 64 7.53 -2.96 19.10
CA TYR A 64 6.43 -3.91 18.94
C TYR A 64 5.21 -3.44 19.72
N PHE A 65 4.07 -3.40 19.00
CA PHE A 65 2.77 -3.08 19.58
C PHE A 65 1.77 -4.17 19.22
N ARG A 66 1.05 -4.68 20.20
CA ARG A 66 -0.02 -5.65 20.01
C ARG A 66 -1.36 -4.99 20.27
N LEU A 67 -2.28 -5.11 19.31
CA LEU A 67 -3.64 -4.61 19.44
C LEU A 67 -4.49 -5.60 20.24
N GLU A 68 -5.48 -5.10 20.98
CA GLU A 68 -6.40 -5.93 21.76
C GLU A 68 -7.35 -6.78 20.90
N LYS A 69 -7.65 -6.30 19.69
CA LYS A 69 -8.52 -6.93 18.70
C LYS A 69 -8.06 -6.66 17.30
N ASN A 70 -8.39 -7.56 16.39
CA ASN A 70 -8.11 -7.39 14.96
C ASN A 70 -8.91 -6.20 14.39
N ARG A 71 -8.17 -5.23 13.78
CA ARG A 71 -8.69 -4.03 13.12
C ARG A 71 -8.50 -4.08 11.60
N GLY A 72 -7.84 -5.11 11.09
CA GLY A 72 -7.40 -5.22 9.71
C GLY A 72 -6.13 -4.45 9.41
N ALA A 73 -5.55 -4.70 8.22
CA ALA A 73 -4.26 -4.14 7.83
C ALA A 73 -4.25 -2.60 7.87
N GLY A 74 -5.30 -1.95 7.36
CA GLY A 74 -5.46 -0.48 7.41
C GLY A 74 -5.46 0.06 8.83
N GLY A 75 -6.20 -0.57 9.75
CA GLY A 75 -6.25 -0.17 11.15
C GLY A 75 -4.91 -0.36 11.88
N ALA A 76 -4.20 -1.45 11.60
CA ALA A 76 -2.88 -1.70 12.15
C ALA A 76 -1.86 -0.67 11.64
N ARG A 77 -1.88 -0.34 10.33
CA ARG A 77 -0.99 0.69 9.75
C ARG A 77 -1.30 2.09 10.31
N ASN A 78 -2.58 2.47 10.46
CA ASN A 78 -2.97 3.74 11.09
C ASN A 78 -2.42 3.84 12.52
N TYR A 79 -2.55 2.77 13.30
CA TYR A 79 -1.99 2.72 14.65
C TYR A 79 -0.47 2.88 14.60
N GLY A 80 0.24 2.17 13.72
CA GLY A 80 1.69 2.27 13.56
C GLY A 80 2.14 3.70 13.22
N VAL A 81 1.46 4.38 12.27
CA VAL A 81 1.78 5.78 11.95
C VAL A 81 1.55 6.70 13.15
N SER A 82 0.55 6.44 13.98
CA SER A 82 0.32 7.24 15.20
C SER A 82 1.46 7.11 16.22
N GLN A 83 2.22 6.01 16.18
CA GLN A 83 3.40 5.77 17.05
C GLN A 83 4.70 6.29 16.41
N ALA A 84 4.74 6.50 15.10
CA ALA A 84 5.93 6.95 14.39
C ALA A 84 6.35 8.36 14.79
N LYS A 85 7.66 8.55 15.06
CA LYS A 85 8.25 9.83 15.48
C LYS A 85 8.84 10.62 14.34
N ASN A 86 9.14 9.97 13.20
CA ASN A 86 9.82 10.59 12.08
C ASN A 86 8.83 11.20 11.07
N GLY A 87 9.34 12.18 10.29
CA GLY A 87 8.54 12.92 9.31
C GLY A 87 8.28 12.16 8.01
N ILE A 88 9.07 11.10 7.74
CA ILE A 88 8.90 10.21 6.61
C ILE A 88 8.50 8.83 7.10
N ILE A 89 7.50 8.25 6.44
CA ILE A 89 6.98 6.92 6.75
C ILE A 89 7.02 6.03 5.51
N ALA A 90 7.23 4.74 5.73
CA ALA A 90 7.14 3.72 4.71
C ALA A 90 6.40 2.50 5.27
N PHE A 91 5.83 1.68 4.39
CA PHE A 91 5.06 0.50 4.77
C PHE A 91 5.66 -0.74 4.13
N LEU A 92 5.73 -1.83 4.89
CA LEU A 92 6.10 -3.14 4.39
C LEU A 92 5.10 -4.17 4.92
N ASP A 93 4.55 -5.00 4.05
CA ASP A 93 3.70 -6.11 4.49
C ASP A 93 4.56 -7.25 5.05
N SER A 94 4.04 -7.97 6.03
CA SER A 94 4.80 -8.97 6.81
C SER A 94 5.22 -10.21 6.04
N ASP A 95 4.81 -10.32 4.78
CA ASP A 95 5.09 -11.41 3.85
C ASP A 95 5.88 -10.97 2.60
N ASP A 96 6.18 -9.66 2.47
CA ASP A 96 6.95 -9.09 1.38
C ASP A 96 8.43 -8.84 1.76
N VAL A 97 9.26 -8.55 0.74
CA VAL A 97 10.70 -8.29 0.89
C VAL A 97 11.11 -7.08 0.08
N TRP A 98 11.80 -6.13 0.71
CA TRP A 98 12.41 -5.00 0.03
C TRP A 98 13.78 -5.33 -0.55
N HIS A 99 14.08 -4.77 -1.72
CA HIS A 99 15.44 -4.73 -2.25
C HIS A 99 16.31 -3.78 -1.41
N PRO A 100 17.63 -4.04 -1.26
CA PRO A 100 18.48 -3.30 -0.34
C PRO A 100 18.57 -1.79 -0.60
N ASP A 101 18.38 -1.36 -1.82
CA ASP A 101 18.52 0.03 -2.27
C ASP A 101 17.18 0.80 -2.42
N LYS A 102 16.06 0.17 -1.97
CA LYS A 102 14.72 0.77 -2.12
C LYS A 102 14.61 2.12 -1.46
N LEU A 103 14.93 2.23 -0.19
CA LEU A 103 14.77 3.50 0.54
C LEU A 103 15.72 4.57 0.04
N GLU A 104 16.96 4.22 -0.31
CA GLU A 104 17.95 5.16 -0.87
C GLU A 104 17.45 5.77 -2.18
N LYS A 105 16.91 4.96 -3.10
CA LYS A 105 16.37 5.41 -4.38
C LYS A 105 15.16 6.30 -4.21
N GLN A 106 14.21 5.89 -3.36
CA GLN A 106 12.98 6.64 -3.13
C GLN A 106 13.23 7.97 -2.41
N ILE A 107 14.08 8.00 -1.38
CA ILE A 107 14.40 9.24 -0.67
C ILE A 107 15.18 10.21 -1.59
N THR A 108 16.08 9.69 -2.40
CA THR A 108 16.82 10.48 -3.39
C THR A 108 15.85 11.12 -4.41
N HIS A 109 14.88 10.34 -4.90
CA HIS A 109 13.86 10.84 -5.82
C HIS A 109 12.99 11.92 -5.16
N MET A 110 12.50 11.68 -3.95
CA MET A 110 11.70 12.63 -3.17
C MET A 110 12.46 13.93 -2.89
N MET A 111 13.75 13.88 -2.54
CA MET A 111 14.56 15.06 -2.24
C MET A 111 14.95 15.83 -3.50
N SER A 112 14.98 15.18 -4.66
CA SER A 112 15.27 15.81 -5.97
C SER A 112 14.04 16.49 -6.58
N HIS A 113 12.83 16.16 -6.12
CA HIS A 113 11.55 16.64 -6.62
C HIS A 113 10.67 17.04 -5.41
N LEU A 114 10.86 18.27 -4.93
CA LEU A 114 10.26 18.77 -3.70
C LEU A 114 8.71 18.83 -3.73
N GLU A 115 8.12 18.72 -4.91
CA GLU A 115 6.67 18.59 -5.11
C GLU A 115 6.10 17.21 -4.71
N TYR A 116 6.94 16.17 -4.64
CA TYR A 116 6.49 14.81 -4.31
C TYR A 116 6.54 14.56 -2.80
N ASN A 117 5.39 14.47 -2.19
CA ASN A 117 5.22 14.05 -0.79
C ASN A 117 4.91 12.55 -0.65
N LEU A 118 4.71 11.85 -1.76
CA LEU A 118 4.61 10.40 -1.87
C LEU A 118 5.42 9.96 -3.08
N VAL A 119 6.32 8.99 -2.86
CA VAL A 119 7.09 8.31 -3.90
C VAL A 119 6.86 6.81 -3.77
N TYR A 120 6.54 6.15 -4.87
CA TYR A 120 6.39 4.70 -4.90
C TYR A 120 7.29 4.07 -5.96
N SER A 121 7.38 2.75 -5.97
CA SER A 121 8.21 1.99 -6.92
C SER A 121 7.39 0.88 -7.57
N ALA A 122 7.95 0.24 -8.58
CA ALA A 122 7.43 -1.03 -9.04
C ALA A 122 7.73 -2.15 -8.04
N TYR A 123 6.91 -3.20 -8.10
CA TYR A 123 7.14 -4.46 -7.40
C TYR A 123 6.90 -5.65 -8.35
N VAL A 124 7.46 -6.78 -8.01
CA VAL A 124 7.15 -8.05 -8.68
C VAL A 124 6.31 -8.91 -7.75
N ARG A 125 5.21 -9.47 -8.27
CA ARG A 125 4.43 -10.49 -7.57
C ARG A 125 4.74 -11.85 -8.18
N HIS A 126 5.24 -12.75 -7.35
CA HIS A 126 5.60 -14.09 -7.74
C HIS A 126 4.40 -15.04 -7.63
N TYR A 127 3.82 -15.42 -8.77
CA TYR A 127 2.79 -16.47 -8.83
C TYR A 127 3.44 -17.82 -9.11
N PRO A 128 2.80 -18.95 -8.79
CA PRO A 128 3.37 -20.29 -9.04
C PRO A 128 3.75 -20.58 -10.49
N SER A 129 3.13 -19.88 -11.46
CA SER A 129 3.33 -20.11 -12.90
C SER A 129 3.96 -18.95 -13.66
N SER A 130 4.06 -17.76 -13.06
CA SER A 130 4.56 -16.55 -13.74
C SER A 130 4.80 -15.43 -12.75
N ASP A 131 5.64 -14.46 -13.12
CA ASP A 131 5.81 -13.21 -12.39
C ASP A 131 4.99 -12.10 -13.02
N LEU A 132 4.46 -11.21 -12.18
CA LEU A 132 3.76 -10.00 -12.60
C LEU A 132 4.45 -8.76 -12.02
N ILE A 133 4.92 -7.87 -12.89
CA ILE A 133 5.48 -6.57 -12.47
C ILE A 133 4.36 -5.53 -12.47
N VAL A 134 4.22 -4.79 -11.36
CA VAL A 134 3.21 -3.75 -11.16
C VAL A 134 3.89 -2.46 -10.67
N PRO A 135 3.59 -1.29 -11.28
CA PRO A 135 2.89 -1.14 -12.54
C PRO A 135 3.68 -1.71 -13.72
N ASN A 136 2.97 -1.99 -14.81
CA ASN A 136 3.66 -2.37 -16.05
C ASN A 136 4.50 -1.20 -16.56
N MET A 137 5.81 -1.39 -16.63
CA MET A 137 6.79 -0.37 -16.99
C MET A 137 7.10 -0.35 -18.50
N THR A 138 6.27 -0.98 -19.34
CA THR A 138 6.45 -0.97 -20.80
C THR A 138 5.80 0.27 -21.39
N GLY A 139 6.61 1.13 -22.03
CA GLY A 139 6.17 2.34 -22.72
C GLY A 139 6.81 3.61 -22.18
N ASP A 140 6.51 4.75 -22.84
CA ASP A 140 7.10 6.05 -22.54
C ASP A 140 6.36 6.80 -21.41
N ASN A 141 5.16 6.35 -21.03
CA ASN A 141 4.35 7.00 -20.00
C ASN A 141 4.49 6.26 -18.68
N LEU A 142 5.36 6.75 -17.82
CA LEU A 142 5.47 6.29 -16.43
C LEU A 142 4.32 6.90 -15.59
N PRO A 143 3.77 6.17 -14.61
CA PRO A 143 2.69 6.65 -13.76
C PRO A 143 3.21 7.61 -12.68
N GLU A 144 3.66 8.79 -13.09
CA GLU A 144 4.25 9.84 -12.26
C GLU A 144 3.56 11.19 -12.46
N GLY A 145 3.56 12.04 -11.45
CA GLY A 145 2.96 13.37 -11.49
C GLY A 145 1.48 13.36 -11.10
N TYR A 146 0.63 14.06 -11.86
CA TYR A 146 -0.81 14.16 -11.60
C TYR A 146 -1.58 12.97 -12.20
N ILE A 147 -1.48 11.83 -11.55
CA ILE A 147 -1.98 10.52 -12.03
C ILE A 147 -3.38 10.14 -11.50
N LEU A 148 -4.18 11.10 -11.04
CA LEU A 148 -5.50 10.82 -10.46
C LEU A 148 -6.41 10.03 -11.43
N SER A 149 -6.44 10.40 -12.72
CA SER A 149 -7.25 9.72 -13.74
C SER A 149 -6.83 8.25 -13.92
N ASP A 150 -5.51 7.98 -13.87
CA ASP A 150 -4.97 6.64 -14.01
C ASP A 150 -5.30 5.80 -12.77
N LEU A 151 -5.13 6.37 -11.58
CA LEU A 151 -5.50 5.73 -10.31
C LEU A 151 -7.00 5.45 -10.17
N LEU A 152 -7.88 6.24 -10.76
CA LEU A 152 -9.31 5.93 -10.79
C LEU A 152 -9.60 4.67 -11.63
N PHE A 153 -8.77 4.37 -12.61
CA PHE A 153 -8.91 3.20 -13.46
C PHE A 153 -8.21 1.96 -12.91
N GLU A 154 -6.94 2.07 -12.53
CA GLU A 154 -6.07 0.96 -12.13
C GLU A 154 -5.24 1.31 -10.89
N ASN A 155 -5.06 0.32 -9.99
CA ASN A 155 -4.17 0.48 -8.85
C ASN A 155 -2.71 0.26 -9.27
N THR A 156 -1.95 1.33 -9.34
CA THR A 156 -0.50 1.29 -9.59
C THR A 156 0.34 1.49 -8.33
N VAL A 157 -0.30 1.87 -7.22
CA VAL A 157 0.37 2.22 -5.95
C VAL A 157 -0.01 1.21 -4.86
N SER A 158 0.83 0.21 -4.65
CA SER A 158 0.63 -0.79 -3.60
C SER A 158 1.34 -0.40 -2.31
N THR A 159 0.76 -0.75 -1.15
CA THR A 159 1.21 -0.31 0.18
C THR A 159 2.71 -0.51 0.40
N GLN A 160 3.25 -1.68 0.12
CA GLN A 160 4.65 -2.05 0.36
C GLN A 160 5.65 -1.27 -0.52
N THR A 161 5.15 -0.54 -1.54
CA THR A 161 5.99 0.28 -2.41
C THR A 161 6.09 1.73 -1.95
N ILE A 162 5.26 2.17 -1.02
CA ILE A 162 5.11 3.58 -0.63
C ILE A 162 6.23 4.04 0.31
N LEU A 163 6.80 5.20 0.01
CA LEU A 163 7.49 6.11 0.91
C LEU A 163 6.77 7.46 0.85
N MET A 164 6.37 8.03 1.99
CA MET A 164 5.64 9.30 1.98
C MET A 164 5.93 10.15 3.22
N THR A 165 5.61 11.44 3.14
CA THR A 165 5.64 12.29 4.32
C THR A 165 4.47 11.94 5.25
N LYS A 166 4.73 11.93 6.56
CA LYS A 166 3.69 11.70 7.58
C LYS A 166 2.59 12.79 7.49
N SER A 167 2.96 14.02 7.14
CA SER A 167 2.01 15.11 6.97
C SER A 167 1.02 14.85 5.83
N LEU A 168 1.46 14.32 4.67
CA LEU A 168 0.54 13.94 3.59
C LEU A 168 -0.39 12.80 4.01
N PHE A 169 0.13 11.80 4.75
CA PHE A 169 -0.69 10.72 5.27
C PHE A 169 -1.80 11.23 6.20
N GLU A 170 -1.47 12.15 7.10
CA GLU A 170 -2.41 12.77 8.03
C GLU A 170 -3.44 13.65 7.29
N GLU A 171 -3.01 14.46 6.32
CA GLU A 171 -3.88 15.30 5.49
C GLU A 171 -4.82 14.46 4.62
N ALA A 172 -4.35 13.35 4.08
CA ALA A 172 -5.18 12.37 3.35
C ALA A 172 -6.15 11.61 4.27
N GLY A 173 -6.00 11.66 5.59
CA GLY A 173 -6.87 11.03 6.58
C GLY A 173 -6.53 9.56 6.89
N GLY A 174 -5.32 9.09 6.53
CA GLY A 174 -4.86 7.72 6.79
C GLY A 174 -5.59 6.66 5.96
N PHE A 175 -5.45 5.39 6.32
CA PHE A 175 -6.20 4.29 5.70
C PHE A 175 -7.67 4.28 6.14
N ASP A 176 -8.59 4.02 5.20
CA ASP A 176 -10.02 3.85 5.50
C ASP A 176 -10.25 2.45 6.09
N GLU A 177 -10.46 2.38 7.41
CA GLU A 177 -10.64 1.10 8.14
C GLU A 177 -11.96 0.38 7.79
N ALA A 178 -12.87 1.04 7.09
CA ALA A 178 -14.09 0.40 6.60
C ALA A 178 -13.82 -0.47 5.35
N LEU A 179 -12.74 -0.21 4.63
CA LEU A 179 -12.32 -1.02 3.50
C LEU A 179 -11.52 -2.24 4.00
N ARG A 180 -11.98 -3.43 3.63
CA ARG A 180 -11.29 -4.70 3.95
C ARG A 180 -10.30 -5.13 2.87
N SER A 181 -10.32 -4.46 1.73
CA SER A 181 -9.44 -4.63 0.58
C SER A 181 -9.35 -3.31 -0.16
N LEU A 182 -8.26 -3.07 -0.88
CA LEU A 182 -8.01 -1.86 -1.67
C LEU A 182 -7.90 -0.56 -0.83
N GLU A 183 -7.60 -0.69 0.45
CA GLU A 183 -7.36 0.45 1.34
C GLU A 183 -6.15 1.28 0.92
N ASP A 184 -5.17 0.64 0.27
CA ASP A 184 -4.00 1.29 -0.33
C ASP A 184 -4.38 2.12 -1.55
N TRP A 185 -5.22 1.56 -2.41
CA TRP A 185 -5.71 2.25 -3.59
C TRP A 185 -6.55 3.47 -3.23
N ASP A 186 -7.42 3.35 -2.23
CA ASP A 186 -8.19 4.47 -1.67
C ASP A 186 -7.27 5.58 -1.12
N LEU A 187 -6.22 5.21 -0.37
CA LEU A 187 -5.23 6.17 0.12
C LEU A 187 -4.50 6.86 -1.03
N ALA A 188 -4.06 6.11 -2.05
CA ALA A 188 -3.34 6.65 -3.20
C ALA A 188 -4.20 7.67 -3.98
N ILE A 189 -5.50 7.39 -4.18
CA ILE A 189 -6.45 8.34 -4.80
C ILE A 189 -6.54 9.62 -3.97
N ARG A 190 -6.68 9.51 -2.64
CA ARG A 190 -6.75 10.70 -1.77
C ARG A 190 -5.47 11.51 -1.76
N CYS A 191 -4.30 10.85 -1.79
CA CYS A 191 -3.02 11.53 -1.95
C CYS A 191 -2.90 12.23 -3.31
N ALA A 192 -3.30 11.57 -4.41
CA ALA A 192 -3.26 12.14 -5.76
C ALA A 192 -4.21 13.35 -5.96
N LYS A 193 -5.25 13.48 -5.13
CA LYS A 193 -6.09 14.69 -5.07
C LYS A 193 -5.40 15.87 -4.39
N LEU A 194 -4.43 15.61 -3.54
CA LEU A 194 -3.69 16.63 -2.79
C LEU A 194 -2.44 17.11 -3.53
N GLY A 195 -1.89 16.31 -4.44
CA GLY A 195 -0.69 16.70 -5.19
C GLY A 195 -0.17 15.59 -6.10
N PRO A 196 0.94 15.86 -6.81
CA PRO A 196 1.56 14.88 -7.68
C PRO A 196 2.26 13.79 -6.88
N LEU A 197 2.33 12.58 -7.47
CA LEU A 197 3.02 11.41 -6.91
C LEU A 197 4.28 11.11 -7.71
N GLY A 198 5.39 10.80 -7.02
CA GLY A 198 6.65 10.40 -7.64
C GLY A 198 6.72 8.89 -7.87
N PHE A 199 7.40 8.46 -8.92
CA PHE A 199 7.59 7.05 -9.25
C PHE A 199 9.06 6.73 -9.53
N VAL A 200 9.60 5.72 -8.85
CA VAL A 200 10.91 5.13 -9.16
C VAL A 200 10.67 3.93 -10.08
N PRO A 201 11.05 4.00 -11.38
CA PRO A 201 10.72 2.98 -12.38
C PRO A 201 11.65 1.74 -12.27
N GLU A 202 11.73 1.19 -11.07
CA GLU A 202 12.52 -0.01 -10.77
C GLU A 202 11.70 -0.94 -9.87
N VAL A 203 11.87 -2.26 -10.05
CA VAL A 203 11.33 -3.27 -9.13
C VAL A 203 12.17 -3.22 -7.86
N LEU A 204 11.57 -2.78 -6.76
CA LEU A 204 12.24 -2.62 -5.46
C LEU A 204 11.58 -3.43 -4.35
N VAL A 205 10.58 -4.23 -4.68
CA VAL A 205 9.86 -5.12 -3.74
C VAL A 205 9.54 -6.44 -4.42
N ASP A 206 9.82 -7.53 -3.71
CA ASP A 206 9.34 -8.89 -4.02
C ASP A 206 8.14 -9.20 -3.14
N ALA A 207 7.01 -9.55 -3.76
CA ALA A 207 5.77 -9.95 -3.11
C ALA A 207 5.42 -11.39 -3.51
N ASP A 208 5.38 -12.30 -2.55
CA ASP A 208 4.99 -13.67 -2.79
C ASP A 208 3.46 -13.79 -2.86
N TYR A 209 2.95 -14.54 -3.85
CA TYR A 209 1.54 -14.90 -3.88
C TYR A 209 1.26 -15.95 -2.79
N LEU A 210 0.37 -15.62 -1.87
CA LEU A 210 -0.12 -16.54 -0.84
C LEU A 210 -1.61 -16.81 -1.07
N ASP A 211 -2.01 -18.09 -1.02
CA ASP A 211 -3.41 -18.50 -1.22
C ASP A 211 -4.36 -17.89 -0.18
N ASP A 212 -3.86 -17.56 1.00
CA ASP A 212 -4.59 -16.92 2.10
C ASP A 212 -4.43 -15.37 2.13
N ALA A 213 -3.88 -14.78 1.06
CA ALA A 213 -3.77 -13.33 0.97
C ALA A 213 -5.15 -12.66 0.86
N LEU A 214 -5.29 -11.46 1.44
CA LEU A 214 -6.51 -10.65 1.34
C LEU A 214 -6.90 -10.36 -0.12
N THR A 215 -5.92 -10.27 -1.02
CA THR A 215 -6.12 -10.03 -2.45
C THR A 215 -6.74 -11.21 -3.20
N SER A 216 -6.79 -12.41 -2.60
CA SER A 216 -7.46 -13.58 -3.19
C SER A 216 -8.98 -13.60 -2.98
N ASN A 217 -9.52 -12.72 -2.11
CA ASN A 217 -10.95 -12.63 -1.83
C ASN A 217 -11.68 -11.71 -2.83
N MET A 218 -12.14 -12.28 -3.94
CA MET A 218 -12.83 -11.53 -5.01
C MET A 218 -14.15 -10.89 -4.56
N ASP A 219 -14.86 -11.46 -3.58
CA ASP A 219 -16.07 -10.84 -3.01
C ASP A 219 -15.75 -9.49 -2.36
N GLU A 220 -14.72 -9.44 -1.52
CA GLU A 220 -14.27 -8.19 -0.88
C GLU A 220 -13.67 -7.21 -1.89
N TYR A 221 -12.95 -7.70 -2.89
CA TYR A 221 -12.46 -6.88 -3.99
C TYR A 221 -13.61 -6.15 -4.70
N PHE A 222 -14.66 -6.86 -5.16
CA PHE A 222 -15.77 -6.23 -5.87
C PHE A 222 -16.60 -5.31 -4.99
N LYS A 223 -16.81 -5.66 -3.71
CA LYS A 223 -17.46 -4.76 -2.74
C LYS A 223 -16.67 -3.46 -2.59
N SER A 224 -15.37 -3.55 -2.35
CA SER A 224 -14.51 -2.37 -2.20
C SER A 224 -14.47 -1.53 -3.47
N ARG A 225 -14.41 -2.15 -4.68
CA ARG A 225 -14.48 -1.42 -5.95
C ARG A 225 -15.80 -0.63 -6.11
N CYS A 226 -16.94 -1.24 -5.75
CA CYS A 226 -18.23 -0.56 -5.80
C CYS A 226 -18.31 0.59 -4.79
N VAL A 227 -17.79 0.40 -3.57
CA VAL A 227 -17.70 1.47 -2.57
C VAL A 227 -16.83 2.62 -3.07
N MET A 228 -15.69 2.34 -3.67
CA MET A 228 -14.80 3.35 -4.24
C MET A 228 -15.46 4.10 -5.41
N MET A 229 -16.17 3.40 -6.30
CA MET A 229 -16.90 4.07 -7.40
C MET A 229 -17.98 5.02 -6.88
N LYS A 230 -18.66 4.69 -5.78
CA LYS A 230 -19.59 5.60 -5.12
C LYS A 230 -18.86 6.77 -4.47
N LYS A 231 -17.81 6.49 -3.68
CA LYS A 231 -17.00 7.48 -2.94
C LYS A 231 -16.39 8.54 -3.86
N TYR A 232 -15.89 8.12 -5.02
CA TYR A 232 -15.20 8.99 -6.00
C TYR A 232 -16.03 9.27 -7.25
N ARG A 233 -17.37 9.21 -7.15
CA ARG A 233 -18.27 9.36 -8.30
C ARG A 233 -18.02 10.64 -9.09
N GLN A 234 -17.79 11.76 -8.40
CA GLN A 234 -17.56 13.04 -9.06
C GLN A 234 -16.23 13.02 -9.84
N GLU A 235 -15.16 12.53 -9.25
CA GLU A 235 -13.86 12.40 -9.89
C GLU A 235 -13.91 11.49 -11.12
N TYR A 236 -14.65 10.38 -11.05
CA TYR A 236 -14.89 9.50 -12.21
C TYR A 236 -15.62 10.22 -13.35
N LEU A 237 -16.57 11.08 -13.03
CA LEU A 237 -17.31 11.87 -14.04
C LEU A 237 -16.43 12.97 -14.63
N ASP A 238 -15.68 13.69 -13.80
CA ASP A 238 -14.81 14.78 -14.22
C ASP A 238 -13.65 14.30 -15.12
N THR A 239 -13.19 13.07 -14.92
CA THR A 239 -12.11 12.45 -15.70
C THR A 239 -12.64 11.58 -16.86
N GLU A 240 -13.96 11.48 -17.04
CA GLU A 240 -14.62 10.63 -18.05
C GLU A 240 -14.26 9.13 -17.96
N THR A 241 -13.73 8.68 -16.81
CA THR A 241 -13.25 7.29 -16.60
C THR A 241 -14.34 6.35 -16.10
N PHE A 242 -15.52 6.86 -15.71
CA PHE A 242 -16.60 6.09 -15.09
C PHE A 242 -17.00 4.84 -15.90
N ASN A 243 -17.37 5.02 -17.17
CA ASN A 243 -17.83 3.92 -18.01
C ASN A 243 -16.73 2.87 -18.29
N LYS A 244 -15.48 3.35 -18.47
CA LYS A 244 -14.33 2.48 -18.68
C LYS A 244 -14.07 1.61 -17.44
N THR A 245 -14.11 2.21 -16.25
CA THR A 245 -13.90 1.49 -14.97
C THR A 245 -15.04 0.51 -14.70
N ALA A 246 -16.30 0.92 -14.87
CA ALA A 246 -17.46 0.03 -14.71
C ALA A 246 -17.38 -1.17 -15.68
N GLY A 247 -17.01 -0.92 -16.92
CA GLY A 247 -16.82 -1.97 -17.94
C GLY A 247 -15.73 -2.97 -17.56
N SER A 248 -14.59 -2.50 -17.06
CA SER A 248 -13.48 -3.35 -16.58
C SER A 248 -13.91 -4.21 -15.38
N ILE A 249 -14.62 -3.63 -14.40
CA ILE A 249 -15.13 -4.38 -13.25
C ILE A 249 -16.11 -5.48 -13.68
N LEU A 250 -17.02 -5.20 -14.61
CA LEU A 250 -17.99 -6.18 -15.11
C LEU A 250 -17.32 -7.29 -15.92
N ALA A 251 -16.31 -6.96 -16.74
CA ALA A 251 -15.53 -7.96 -17.48
C ALA A 251 -14.83 -8.93 -16.52
N LEU A 252 -14.15 -8.40 -15.49
CA LEU A 252 -13.51 -9.22 -14.47
C LEU A 252 -14.55 -10.07 -13.69
N ALA A 253 -15.69 -9.49 -13.33
CA ALA A 253 -16.76 -10.21 -12.64
C ALA A 253 -17.31 -11.40 -13.46
N GLN A 254 -17.31 -11.30 -14.78
CA GLN A 254 -17.71 -12.39 -15.65
C GLN A 254 -16.72 -13.57 -15.59
N GLU A 255 -15.42 -13.29 -15.55
CA GLU A 255 -14.37 -14.31 -15.41
C GLU A 255 -14.50 -15.12 -14.11
N PHE A 256 -14.93 -14.46 -13.03
CA PHE A 256 -15.15 -15.07 -11.72
C PHE A 256 -16.59 -15.58 -11.47
N ASN A 257 -17.46 -15.59 -12.48
CA ASN A 257 -18.87 -15.98 -12.38
C ASN A 257 -19.69 -15.16 -11.36
N MET A 258 -19.34 -13.89 -11.18
CA MET A 258 -19.96 -12.96 -10.22
C MET A 258 -20.75 -11.83 -10.90
N LEU A 259 -20.95 -11.87 -12.21
CA LEU A 259 -21.50 -10.78 -13.02
C LEU A 259 -22.81 -10.21 -12.47
N GLU A 260 -23.80 -11.05 -12.19
CA GLU A 260 -25.12 -10.60 -11.69
C GLU A 260 -25.03 -9.92 -10.32
N THR A 261 -24.17 -10.46 -9.44
CA THR A 261 -23.94 -9.90 -8.11
C THR A 261 -23.30 -8.53 -8.21
N VAL A 262 -22.24 -8.40 -9.01
CA VAL A 262 -21.50 -7.14 -9.18
C VAL A 262 -22.35 -6.10 -9.91
N GLN A 263 -23.15 -6.49 -10.91
CA GLN A 263 -24.10 -5.57 -11.55
C GLN A 263 -25.09 -4.97 -10.56
N LYS A 264 -25.64 -5.77 -9.64
CA LYS A 264 -26.54 -5.27 -8.57
C LYS A 264 -25.83 -4.29 -7.65
N MET A 265 -24.59 -4.61 -7.22
CA MET A 265 -23.78 -3.73 -6.37
C MET A 265 -23.48 -2.39 -7.05
N LEU A 266 -23.09 -2.41 -8.33
CA LEU A 266 -22.82 -1.19 -9.11
C LEU A 266 -24.09 -0.34 -9.28
N LEU A 267 -25.24 -0.94 -9.58
CA LEU A 267 -26.50 -0.20 -9.69
C LEU A 267 -26.90 0.45 -8.37
N GLN A 268 -26.71 -0.22 -7.24
CA GLN A 268 -26.95 0.35 -5.91
C GLN A 268 -25.99 1.49 -5.59
N SER A 269 -24.71 1.37 -5.96
CA SER A 269 -23.71 2.42 -5.72
C SER A 269 -23.93 3.69 -6.56
N ILE A 270 -24.66 3.59 -7.68
CA ILE A 270 -24.94 4.70 -8.61
C ILE A 270 -26.27 5.39 -8.29
N SER A 271 -27.26 4.66 -7.74
CA SER A 271 -28.64 5.15 -7.53
C SER A 271 -28.85 5.92 -6.23
N GLU A 272 -27.87 5.93 -5.34
CA GLU A 272 -27.84 6.74 -4.10
C GLU A 272 -26.84 7.91 -4.23
#